data_0d9250d87905180b094b865a5f276f30
#
_entry.id   0d9250d87905180b094b865a5f276f30
#
_cell.length_a   1.000
_cell.length_b   1.000
_cell.length_c   1.000
_cell.angle_alpha   90.00
_cell.angle_beta   90.00
_cell.angle_gamma   90.00
#
_symmetry.space_group_name_H-M   'P 1'
#
loop_
_entity.id
_entity.type
_entity.pdbx_description
1 polymer ?
#
loop_
_entity_poly.entity_id
_entity_poly.type
_entity_poly.pdbx_seq_one_letter_code
_entity_poly.pdbx_strand_id
1 'polypeptide(L)'
;MRILRADGRVAVPWSNGGGVTREIAAHPPGAGWDTFAWRVSLADVTRDGPYSPLPGIRRILTVIDGGGLELTVDGTPRLLPDRFRPFAFPGGAATDSRLLDGPVVNLNVMVREGWARAEVEMVRGRRAVPPGDVLVVALEGATHVSAPGEPGVRLARCDAALIAGAAGAGACTQTCTEILTEGVAAVITLAGGGGEGDD
;
A
#
# COMPACT_ATOMS: atom_id res chain seq x y z
N MET A 1 0.10 -13.86 11.94
CA MET A 1 0.61 -12.53 11.47
C MET A 1 2.05 -12.65 11.00
N ARG A 2 2.45 -12.02 9.88
CA ARG A 2 3.84 -12.00 9.37
C ARG A 2 4.38 -10.57 9.42
N ILE A 3 5.50 -10.37 10.11
CA ILE A 3 6.14 -9.06 10.23
C ILE A 3 7.13 -8.87 9.09
N LEU A 4 7.06 -7.72 8.45
CA LEU A 4 7.85 -7.31 7.28
C LEU A 4 8.65 -6.06 7.68
N ARG A 5 9.90 -6.24 8.11
CA ARG A 5 10.75 -5.14 8.55
C ARG A 5 11.20 -4.27 7.38
N ALA A 6 11.37 -2.99 7.65
CA ALA A 6 11.87 -2.04 6.66
C ALA A 6 13.36 -2.26 6.34
N ASP A 7 14.11 -2.65 7.37
CA ASP A 7 15.53 -2.96 7.23
C ASP A 7 15.74 -4.13 6.28
N GLY A 8 16.71 -3.99 5.37
CA GLY A 8 17.05 -5.02 4.39
C GLY A 8 16.17 -5.06 3.15
N ARG A 9 15.15 -4.19 3.00
CA ARG A 9 14.41 -4.08 1.73
C ARG A 9 15.31 -3.58 0.62
N VAL A 10 15.37 -4.34 -0.47
CA VAL A 10 16.17 -3.98 -1.64
C VAL A 10 15.54 -2.79 -2.34
N ALA A 11 16.35 -1.75 -2.56
CA ALA A 11 15.98 -0.61 -3.39
C ALA A 11 16.21 -0.95 -4.86
N VAL A 12 15.16 -0.89 -5.66
CA VAL A 12 15.22 -1.13 -7.11
C VAL A 12 15.12 0.23 -7.82
N PRO A 13 16.21 0.69 -8.46
CA PRO A 13 16.20 1.93 -9.22
C PRO A 13 15.25 1.88 -10.42
N TRP A 14 14.61 2.99 -10.71
CA TRP A 14 13.82 3.13 -11.94
C TRP A 14 14.75 3.30 -13.15
N SER A 15 14.35 2.76 -14.29
CA SER A 15 15.13 2.85 -15.53
C SER A 15 15.35 4.30 -16.00
N ASN A 16 14.40 5.20 -15.71
CA ASN A 16 14.50 6.61 -16.04
C ASN A 16 15.32 7.46 -15.02
N GLY A 17 15.80 6.81 -13.94
CA GLY A 17 16.57 7.49 -12.88
C GLY A 17 15.74 8.46 -12.03
N GLY A 18 14.40 8.46 -12.14
CA GLY A 18 13.49 9.34 -11.41
C GLY A 18 13.22 8.94 -9.96
N GLY A 19 13.65 7.76 -9.57
CA GLY A 19 13.40 7.27 -8.22
C GLY A 19 13.84 5.83 -7.97
N VAL A 20 13.46 5.32 -6.81
CA VAL A 20 13.68 3.92 -6.43
C VAL A 20 12.41 3.35 -5.79
N THR A 21 12.19 2.05 -5.94
CA THR A 21 11.09 1.34 -5.29
C THR A 21 11.63 0.31 -4.31
N ARG A 22 10.99 0.22 -3.13
CA ARG A 22 11.21 -0.85 -2.15
C ARG A 22 9.91 -1.59 -1.94
N GLU A 23 9.86 -2.83 -2.37
CA GLU A 23 8.68 -3.68 -2.16
C GLU A 23 8.46 -3.96 -0.68
N ILE A 24 7.22 -3.82 -0.22
CA ILE A 24 6.78 -4.25 1.12
C ILE A 24 6.28 -5.69 1.05
N ALA A 25 5.35 -5.94 0.14
CA ALA A 25 4.75 -7.25 -0.08
C ALA A 25 4.10 -7.33 -1.46
N ALA A 26 4.00 -8.54 -1.99
CA ALA A 26 3.21 -8.87 -3.17
C ALA A 26 2.49 -10.21 -2.98
N HIS A 27 1.44 -10.43 -3.73
CA HIS A 27 0.72 -11.71 -3.78
C HIS A 27 0.53 -12.16 -5.23
N PRO A 28 0.87 -13.42 -5.56
CA PRO A 28 1.60 -14.39 -4.74
C PRO A 28 2.99 -13.88 -4.33
N PRO A 29 3.58 -14.38 -3.23
CA PRO A 29 4.94 -14.00 -2.86
C PRO A 29 5.94 -14.26 -4.00
N GLY A 30 6.79 -13.26 -4.30
CA GLY A 30 7.76 -13.35 -5.40
C GLY A 30 7.18 -13.15 -6.79
N ALA A 31 5.92 -12.75 -6.91
CA ALA A 31 5.29 -12.48 -8.20
C ALA A 31 6.02 -11.35 -8.96
N GLY A 32 6.21 -11.57 -10.26
CA GLY A 32 6.69 -10.56 -11.20
C GLY A 32 5.59 -9.55 -11.58
N TRP A 33 5.95 -8.62 -12.48
CA TRP A 33 5.02 -7.57 -12.94
C TRP A 33 3.77 -8.11 -13.63
N ASP A 34 3.86 -9.26 -14.29
CA ASP A 34 2.76 -9.85 -15.05
C ASP A 34 1.89 -10.80 -14.22
N THR A 35 2.34 -11.17 -13.02
CA THR A 35 1.75 -12.26 -12.24
C THR A 35 1.23 -11.87 -10.87
N PHE A 36 1.48 -10.65 -10.39
CA PHE A 36 0.95 -10.24 -9.11
C PHE A 36 -0.56 -9.97 -9.18
N ALA A 37 -1.30 -10.39 -8.16
CA ALA A 37 -2.68 -9.98 -7.94
C ALA A 37 -2.72 -8.62 -7.23
N TRP A 38 -1.87 -8.44 -6.22
CA TRP A 38 -1.65 -7.15 -5.59
C TRP A 38 -0.18 -6.98 -5.18
N ARG A 39 0.26 -5.73 -5.12
CA ARG A 39 1.62 -5.34 -4.76
C ARG A 39 1.61 -4.03 -3.97
N VAL A 40 2.32 -3.99 -2.87
CA VAL A 40 2.49 -2.79 -2.04
C VAL A 40 3.97 -2.46 -1.93
N SER A 41 4.31 -1.19 -2.15
CA SER A 41 5.70 -0.72 -2.14
C SER A 41 5.80 0.73 -1.67
N LEU A 42 7.01 1.11 -1.24
CA LEU A 42 7.42 2.50 -1.07
C LEU A 42 8.22 2.93 -2.30
N ALA A 43 8.00 4.15 -2.76
CA ALA A 43 8.73 4.75 -3.87
C ALA A 43 9.28 6.11 -3.46
N ASP A 44 10.60 6.25 -3.52
CA ASP A 44 11.25 7.56 -3.41
C ASP A 44 11.26 8.17 -4.81
N VAL A 45 10.59 9.32 -4.99
CA VAL A 45 10.53 10.06 -6.25
C VAL A 45 11.38 11.31 -6.10
N THR A 46 12.43 11.40 -6.89
CA THR A 46 13.45 12.47 -6.77
C THR A 46 13.47 13.44 -7.92
N ARG A 47 12.71 13.18 -8.98
CA ARG A 47 12.58 14.04 -10.17
C ARG A 47 11.18 13.95 -10.75
N ASP A 48 10.79 14.99 -11.43
CA ASP A 48 9.63 15.02 -12.31
C ASP A 48 9.75 13.97 -13.40
N GLY A 49 8.63 13.48 -13.88
CA GLY A 49 8.62 12.59 -15.03
C GLY A 49 7.48 11.59 -15.07
N PRO A 50 7.43 10.81 -16.17
CA PRO A 50 6.36 9.88 -16.41
C PRO A 50 6.44 8.65 -15.54
N TYR A 51 5.27 8.13 -15.21
CA TYR A 51 5.11 6.79 -14.63
C TYR A 51 4.90 5.78 -15.76
N SER A 52 5.51 4.60 -15.60
CA SER A 52 5.28 3.51 -16.54
C SER A 52 3.80 3.15 -16.58
N PRO A 53 3.18 3.02 -17.78
CA PRO A 53 1.82 2.55 -17.90
C PRO A 53 1.73 1.08 -17.50
N LEU A 54 0.70 0.75 -16.73
CA LEU A 54 0.41 -0.59 -16.24
C LEU A 54 -1.05 -0.94 -16.56
N PRO A 55 -1.37 -1.34 -17.80
CA PRO A 55 -2.73 -1.70 -18.18
C PRO A 55 -3.29 -2.84 -17.32
N GLY A 56 -4.59 -2.77 -16.97
CA GLY A 56 -5.26 -3.74 -16.12
C GLY A 56 -4.85 -3.68 -14.64
N ILE A 57 -4.11 -2.64 -14.23
CA ILE A 57 -3.74 -2.40 -12.84
C ILE A 57 -4.44 -1.13 -12.35
N ARG A 58 -5.12 -1.22 -11.21
CA ARG A 58 -5.55 -0.06 -10.43
C ARG A 58 -4.44 0.33 -9.46
N ARG A 59 -4.11 1.60 -9.39
CA ARG A 59 -3.10 2.15 -8.48
C ARG A 59 -3.75 3.03 -7.43
N ILE A 60 -3.26 2.94 -6.19
CA ILE A 60 -3.58 3.87 -5.11
C ILE A 60 -2.25 4.42 -4.59
N LEU A 61 -2.02 5.71 -4.83
CA LEU A 61 -0.80 6.41 -4.43
C LEU A 61 -1.11 7.30 -3.23
N THR A 62 -0.23 7.28 -2.26
CA THR A 62 -0.32 8.17 -1.09
C THR A 62 1.04 8.78 -0.82
N VAL A 63 1.15 10.09 -0.83
CA VAL A 63 2.36 10.78 -0.36
C VAL A 63 2.47 10.57 1.16
N ILE A 64 3.61 10.04 1.61
CA ILE A 64 3.85 9.77 3.04
C ILE A 64 4.97 10.63 3.61
N ASP A 65 5.81 11.23 2.74
CA ASP A 65 6.87 12.16 3.12
C ASP A 65 7.16 13.14 1.98
N GLY A 66 7.70 14.32 2.30
CA GLY A 66 8.02 15.40 1.34
C GLY A 66 6.90 16.41 1.17
N GLY A 67 7.11 17.35 0.26
CA GLY A 67 6.25 18.52 0.04
C GLY A 67 5.08 18.31 -0.91
N GLY A 68 4.80 17.07 -1.29
CA GLY A 68 3.70 16.75 -2.20
C GLY A 68 4.09 16.71 -3.66
N LEU A 69 3.14 16.29 -4.49
CA LEU A 69 3.31 16.25 -5.95
C LEU A 69 2.01 16.58 -6.68
N GLU A 70 2.15 16.95 -7.94
CA GLU A 70 1.05 17.00 -8.89
C GLU A 70 1.14 15.78 -9.79
N LEU A 71 0.04 15.03 -9.91
CA LEU A 71 -0.11 13.97 -10.90
C LEU A 71 -0.98 14.48 -12.04
N THR A 72 -0.49 14.36 -13.28
CA THR A 72 -1.34 14.54 -14.45
C THR A 72 -1.74 13.17 -14.96
N VAL A 73 -3.02 12.83 -14.86
CA VAL A 73 -3.56 11.53 -15.27
C VAL A 73 -4.48 11.75 -16.49
N ASP A 74 -4.14 11.18 -17.63
CA ASP A 74 -4.81 11.39 -18.93
C ASP A 74 -5.06 12.88 -19.22
N GLY A 75 -4.01 13.70 -19.03
CA GLY A 75 -4.06 15.15 -19.23
C GLY A 75 -4.76 15.94 -18.13
N THR A 76 -5.31 15.29 -17.11
CA THR A 76 -6.01 15.97 -16.00
C THR A 76 -5.09 16.11 -14.80
N PRO A 77 -4.69 17.34 -14.39
CA PRO A 77 -3.83 17.55 -13.24
C PRO A 77 -4.59 17.31 -11.92
N ARG A 78 -3.91 16.72 -10.96
CA ARG A 78 -4.36 16.45 -9.59
C ARG A 78 -3.26 16.82 -8.62
N LEU A 79 -3.51 17.85 -7.81
CA LEU A 79 -2.60 18.23 -6.73
C LEU A 79 -2.76 17.28 -5.54
N LEU A 80 -1.64 16.76 -5.06
CA LEU A 80 -1.52 15.93 -3.87
C LEU A 80 -0.55 16.60 -2.89
N PRO A 81 -0.92 17.75 -2.31
CA PRO A 81 -0.03 18.53 -1.43
C PRO A 81 0.04 17.95 -0.03
N ASP A 82 -1.02 17.23 0.36
CA ASP A 82 -1.17 16.72 1.72
C ASP A 82 -0.66 15.28 1.81
N ARG A 83 0.12 15.00 2.86
CA ARG A 83 0.48 13.63 3.21
C ARG A 83 -0.73 12.84 3.70
N PHE A 84 -0.68 11.53 3.51
CA PHE A 84 -1.65 10.57 4.02
C PHE A 84 -3.06 10.72 3.42
N ARG A 85 -3.14 11.20 2.18
CA ARG A 85 -4.39 11.21 1.40
C ARG A 85 -4.26 10.25 0.21
N PRO A 86 -4.89 9.07 0.25
CA PRO A 86 -4.86 8.13 -0.86
C PRO A 86 -5.54 8.70 -2.11
N PHE A 87 -4.89 8.55 -3.26
CA PHE A 87 -5.44 8.90 -4.56
C PHE A 87 -5.38 7.69 -5.49
N ALA A 88 -6.56 7.28 -6.01
CA ALA A 88 -6.70 6.11 -6.87
C ALA A 88 -6.85 6.51 -8.33
N PHE A 89 -6.16 5.79 -9.23
CA PHE A 89 -6.22 6.02 -10.67
C PHE A 89 -5.93 4.73 -11.46
N PRO A 90 -6.36 4.63 -12.74
CA PRO A 90 -6.02 3.51 -13.61
C PRO A 90 -4.51 3.51 -13.89
N GLY A 91 -3.85 2.38 -13.70
CA GLY A 91 -2.40 2.28 -13.95
C GLY A 91 -2.03 2.33 -15.43
N GLY A 92 -2.98 2.02 -16.33
CA GLY A 92 -2.80 2.16 -17.78
C GLY A 92 -2.94 3.59 -18.30
N ALA A 93 -3.45 4.53 -17.49
CA ALA A 93 -3.57 5.92 -17.85
C ALA A 93 -2.19 6.58 -18.07
N ALA A 94 -2.10 7.46 -19.05
CA ALA A 94 -0.89 8.28 -19.24
C ALA A 94 -0.71 9.17 -18.02
N THR A 95 0.37 8.93 -17.28
CA THR A 95 0.57 9.58 -15.97
C THR A 95 1.96 10.21 -15.90
N ASP A 96 2.00 11.50 -15.58
CA ASP A 96 3.19 12.26 -15.28
C ASP A 96 3.16 12.82 -13.86
N SER A 97 4.32 13.01 -13.24
CA SER A 97 4.43 13.63 -11.93
C SER A 97 5.34 14.85 -11.95
N ARG A 98 4.94 15.88 -11.21
CA ARG A 98 5.75 17.08 -10.91
C ARG A 98 5.84 17.24 -9.40
N LEU A 99 7.04 17.34 -8.88
CA LEU A 99 7.30 17.58 -7.47
C LEU A 99 6.94 19.03 -7.11
N LEU A 100 6.25 19.25 -5.99
CA LEU A 100 5.85 20.59 -5.55
C LEU A 100 6.95 21.26 -4.75
N ASP A 101 7.59 20.51 -3.84
CA ASP A 101 8.67 21.02 -2.99
C ASP A 101 9.64 19.87 -2.67
N GLY A 102 10.56 19.61 -3.60
CA GLY A 102 11.59 18.61 -3.47
C GLY A 102 11.09 17.15 -3.54
N PRO A 103 11.98 16.19 -3.22
CA PRO A 103 11.67 14.77 -3.27
C PRO A 103 10.51 14.35 -2.37
N VAL A 104 9.78 13.31 -2.78
CA VAL A 104 8.69 12.74 -1.99
C VAL A 104 8.88 11.22 -1.83
N VAL A 105 8.28 10.68 -0.78
CA VAL A 105 8.10 9.24 -0.62
C VAL A 105 6.62 8.90 -0.74
N ASN A 106 6.32 7.96 -1.60
CA ASN A 106 4.95 7.48 -1.83
C ASN A 106 4.77 6.04 -1.35
N LEU A 107 3.64 5.78 -0.69
CA LEU A 107 3.09 4.43 -0.56
C LEU A 107 2.28 4.14 -1.83
N ASN A 108 2.64 3.09 -2.57
CA ASN A 108 1.92 2.62 -3.74
C ASN A 108 1.25 1.29 -3.42
N VAL A 109 -0.06 1.22 -3.65
CA VAL A 109 -0.84 -0.03 -3.63
C VAL A 109 -1.32 -0.27 -5.05
N MET A 110 -1.00 -1.42 -5.60
CA MET A 110 -1.34 -1.83 -6.96
C MET A 110 -2.15 -3.12 -6.89
N VAL A 111 -3.26 -3.16 -7.60
CA VAL A 111 -4.09 -4.36 -7.71
C VAL A 111 -4.41 -4.65 -9.16
N ARG A 112 -4.36 -5.91 -9.55
CA ARG A 112 -4.78 -6.36 -10.87
C ARG A 112 -6.30 -6.46 -10.89
N GLU A 113 -6.92 -5.76 -11.82
CA GLU A 113 -8.36 -5.77 -12.04
C GLU A 113 -8.86 -7.18 -12.34
N GLY A 114 -9.97 -7.56 -11.72
CA GLY A 114 -10.50 -8.93 -11.79
C GLY A 114 -9.81 -9.95 -10.86
N TRP A 115 -8.58 -9.70 -10.41
CA TRP A 115 -7.83 -10.64 -9.56
C TRP A 115 -7.84 -10.26 -8.09
N ALA A 116 -7.85 -8.99 -7.79
CA ALA A 116 -7.87 -8.48 -6.43
C ALA A 116 -8.52 -7.11 -6.32
N ARG A 117 -8.87 -6.73 -5.09
CA ARG A 117 -9.30 -5.38 -4.70
C ARG A 117 -8.52 -4.95 -3.48
N ALA A 118 -8.29 -3.65 -3.35
CA ALA A 118 -7.68 -3.07 -2.17
C ALA A 118 -8.40 -1.78 -1.78
N GLU A 119 -8.49 -1.57 -0.47
CA GLU A 119 -8.90 -0.30 0.13
C GLU A 119 -7.79 0.17 1.07
N VAL A 120 -7.53 1.46 1.09
CA VAL A 120 -6.47 2.06 1.91
C VAL A 120 -7.11 3.06 2.87
N GLU A 121 -7.01 2.78 4.15
CA GLU A 121 -7.45 3.67 5.23
C GLU A 121 -6.21 4.20 5.99
N MET A 122 -6.17 5.51 6.23
CA MET A 122 -5.16 6.12 7.10
C MET A 122 -5.71 6.22 8.52
N VAL A 123 -5.03 5.55 9.43
CA VAL A 123 -5.46 5.41 10.82
C VAL A 123 -4.58 6.25 11.75
N ARG A 124 -5.24 6.92 12.70
CA ARG A 124 -4.61 7.60 13.85
C ARG A 124 -5.22 7.07 15.14
N GLY A 125 -4.39 6.87 16.18
CA GLY A 125 -4.84 6.31 17.44
C GLY A 125 -5.23 4.83 17.34
N ARG A 126 -6.34 4.45 17.97
CA ARG A 126 -6.79 3.04 18.04
C ARG A 126 -7.78 2.72 16.92
N ARG A 127 -7.60 1.56 16.31
CA ARG A 127 -8.51 1.03 15.28
C ARG A 127 -8.63 -0.49 15.39
N ALA A 128 -9.86 -0.98 15.43
CA ALA A 128 -10.14 -2.39 15.22
C ALA A 128 -10.19 -2.69 13.72
N VAL A 129 -9.59 -3.79 13.31
CA VAL A 129 -9.55 -4.24 11.92
C VAL A 129 -10.38 -5.51 11.81
N PRO A 130 -11.30 -5.58 10.85
CA PRO A 130 -12.11 -6.79 10.64
C PRO A 130 -11.23 -7.96 10.18
N PRO A 131 -11.71 -9.22 10.34
CA PRO A 131 -11.04 -10.37 9.75
C PRO A 131 -10.90 -10.22 8.23
N GLY A 132 -9.83 -10.76 7.66
CA GLY A 132 -9.52 -10.70 6.24
C GLY A 132 -8.02 -10.56 6.02
N ASP A 133 -7.60 -10.49 4.77
CA ASP A 133 -6.22 -10.19 4.43
C ASP A 133 -6.00 -8.69 4.58
N VAL A 134 -5.16 -8.31 5.55
CA VAL A 134 -4.86 -6.92 5.86
C VAL A 134 -3.37 -6.72 5.95
N LEU A 135 -2.88 -5.69 5.27
CA LEU A 135 -1.51 -5.20 5.45
C LEU A 135 -1.55 -3.88 6.22
N VAL A 136 -0.92 -3.86 7.38
CA VAL A 136 -0.72 -2.66 8.19
C VAL A 136 0.68 -2.14 7.95
N VAL A 137 0.84 -0.85 7.59
CA VAL A 137 2.14 -0.20 7.40
C VAL A 137 2.25 0.97 8.35
N ALA A 138 3.25 0.99 9.22
CA ALA A 138 3.56 2.12 10.07
C ALA A 138 4.19 3.25 9.23
N LEU A 139 3.53 4.40 9.11
CA LEU A 139 3.99 5.50 8.25
C LEU A 139 4.65 6.63 9.04
N GLU A 140 4.10 6.95 10.20
CA GLU A 140 4.63 7.97 11.11
C GLU A 140 4.46 7.50 12.56
N GLY A 141 5.49 7.68 13.38
CA GLY A 141 5.50 7.17 14.74
C GLY A 141 5.54 5.65 14.82
N ALA A 142 5.36 5.10 16.00
CA ALA A 142 5.27 3.66 16.21
C ALA A 142 3.82 3.19 16.07
N THR A 143 3.66 1.97 15.58
CA THR A 143 2.35 1.30 15.49
C THR A 143 2.43 -0.05 16.19
N HIS A 144 1.52 -0.28 17.11
CA HIS A 144 1.33 -1.56 17.78
C HIS A 144 0.19 -2.32 17.09
N VAL A 145 0.45 -3.57 16.74
CA VAL A 145 -0.54 -4.46 16.14
C VAL A 145 -0.72 -5.66 17.07
N SER A 146 -1.94 -5.90 17.48
CA SER A 146 -2.31 -7.03 18.33
C SER A 146 -3.34 -7.89 17.62
N ALA A 147 -2.98 -9.11 17.28
CA ALA A 147 -3.89 -10.09 16.69
C ALA A 147 -4.35 -11.07 17.78
N PRO A 148 -5.57 -11.63 17.66
CA PRO A 148 -6.08 -12.61 18.61
C PRO A 148 -5.15 -13.81 18.77
N GLY A 149 -4.80 -14.14 20.01
CA GLY A 149 -3.94 -15.30 20.33
C GLY A 149 -2.45 -15.13 19.97
N GLU A 150 -2.05 -13.96 19.49
CA GLU A 150 -0.65 -13.64 19.19
C GLU A 150 -0.13 -12.52 20.10
N PRO A 151 1.16 -12.52 20.44
CA PRO A 151 1.74 -11.39 21.15
C PRO A 151 1.70 -10.13 20.29
N GLY A 152 1.37 -9.00 20.90
CA GLY A 152 1.38 -7.70 20.23
C GLY A 152 2.79 -7.36 19.72
N VAL A 153 2.86 -6.76 18.54
CA VAL A 153 4.12 -6.40 17.89
C VAL A 153 4.18 -4.89 17.65
N ARG A 154 5.32 -4.31 17.98
CA ARG A 154 5.63 -2.92 17.66
C ARG A 154 6.29 -2.85 16.27
N LEU A 155 5.69 -2.04 15.40
CA LEU A 155 6.21 -1.67 14.09
C LEU A 155 6.89 -0.30 14.19
N ALA A 156 8.13 -0.21 13.75
CA ALA A 156 8.80 1.07 13.50
C ALA A 156 8.34 1.67 12.16
N ARG A 157 8.74 2.91 11.88
CA ARG A 157 8.40 3.56 10.59
C ARG A 157 8.80 2.69 9.40
N CYS A 158 7.88 2.56 8.47
CA CYS A 158 7.97 1.72 7.26
C CYS A 158 7.98 0.20 7.52
N ASP A 159 7.98 -0.28 8.76
CA ASP A 159 7.67 -1.69 9.01
C ASP A 159 6.22 -1.99 8.64
N ALA A 160 5.94 -3.26 8.38
CA ALA A 160 4.58 -3.69 8.09
C ALA A 160 4.25 -5.03 8.77
N ALA A 161 2.96 -5.28 8.96
CA ALA A 161 2.41 -6.55 9.40
C ALA A 161 1.38 -7.03 8.37
N LEU A 162 1.59 -8.20 7.82
CA LEU A 162 0.61 -8.89 6.97
C LEU A 162 -0.16 -9.90 7.83
N ILE A 163 -1.46 -9.68 7.90
CA ILE A 163 -2.41 -10.49 8.64
C ILE A 163 -3.24 -11.22 7.59
N ALA A 164 -3.11 -12.54 7.54
CA ALA A 164 -3.94 -13.36 6.67
C ALA A 164 -5.26 -13.68 7.37
N GLY A 165 -6.36 -13.53 6.68
CA GLY A 165 -7.68 -13.92 7.18
C GLY A 165 -7.76 -15.41 7.36
N ALA A 166 -8.50 -15.84 8.40
CA ALA A 166 -8.89 -17.22 8.52
C ALA A 166 -9.92 -17.54 7.41
N ALA A 167 -9.60 -18.48 6.54
CA ALA A 167 -10.58 -19.01 5.60
C ALA A 167 -11.76 -19.60 6.38
N GLY A 168 -12.98 -19.08 6.16
CA GLY A 168 -14.21 -19.75 6.58
C GLY A 168 -14.65 -19.58 8.03
N ALA A 169 -14.32 -18.50 8.72
CA ALA A 169 -14.88 -18.22 10.06
C ALA A 169 -16.32 -17.72 9.93
N GLY A 170 -17.27 -18.62 10.03
CA GLY A 170 -18.66 -18.26 10.34
C GLY A 170 -18.70 -17.48 11.65
N ALA A 171 -19.52 -16.42 11.69
CA ALA A 171 -19.90 -15.58 12.82
C ALA A 171 -18.93 -15.64 14.03
N CYS A 172 -17.80 -14.99 13.94
CA CYS A 172 -16.92 -14.84 15.08
C CYS A 172 -17.32 -13.60 15.88
N THR A 173 -17.88 -13.84 17.06
CA THR A 173 -18.20 -12.82 18.05
C THR A 173 -16.98 -12.38 18.86
N GLN A 174 -15.76 -12.75 18.48
CA GLN A 174 -14.58 -12.50 19.31
C GLN A 174 -13.34 -12.06 18.52
N THR A 175 -12.86 -10.92 18.93
CA THR A 175 -11.51 -10.37 18.79
C THR A 175 -11.07 -10.06 17.37
N CYS A 176 -11.29 -8.80 17.00
CA CYS A 176 -10.66 -8.18 15.86
C CYS A 176 -9.17 -7.96 16.15
N THR A 177 -8.34 -7.95 15.12
CA THR A 177 -7.00 -7.36 15.23
C THR A 177 -7.14 -5.90 15.62
N GLU A 178 -6.37 -5.47 16.60
CA GLU A 178 -6.32 -4.07 17.03
C GLU A 178 -5.03 -3.40 16.57
N ILE A 179 -5.15 -2.15 16.17
CA ILE A 179 -4.04 -1.27 15.84
C ILE A 179 -4.09 -0.10 16.81
N LEU A 180 -2.92 0.25 17.37
CA LEU A 180 -2.71 1.47 18.12
C LEU A 180 -1.48 2.17 17.56
N THR A 181 -1.67 3.34 16.94
CA THR A 181 -0.57 4.12 16.40
C THR A 181 -0.38 5.44 17.16
N GLU A 182 0.88 5.79 17.42
CA GLU A 182 1.30 7.06 17.98
C GLU A 182 1.29 8.20 16.95
N GLY A 183 1.26 7.83 15.66
CA GLY A 183 1.26 8.75 14.54
C GLY A 183 0.24 8.35 13.49
N VAL A 184 0.69 7.83 12.35
CA VAL A 184 -0.13 7.39 11.23
C VAL A 184 0.24 5.99 10.78
N ALA A 185 -0.74 5.13 10.59
CA ALA A 185 -0.59 3.86 9.92
C ALA A 185 -1.52 3.76 8.71
N ALA A 186 -1.07 3.10 7.64
CA ALA A 186 -1.95 2.66 6.58
C ALA A 186 -2.49 1.27 6.91
N VAL A 187 -3.78 1.12 6.84
CA VAL A 187 -4.49 -0.16 6.88
C VAL A 187 -4.99 -0.46 5.48
N ILE A 188 -4.43 -1.50 4.88
CA ILE A 188 -4.72 -1.89 3.50
C ILE A 188 -5.49 -3.20 3.56
N THR A 189 -6.79 -3.14 3.32
CA THR A 189 -7.62 -4.34 3.18
C THR A 189 -7.43 -4.91 1.78
N LEU A 190 -7.14 -6.20 1.71
CA LEU A 190 -6.84 -6.91 0.48
C LEU A 190 -7.87 -8.04 0.32
N ALA A 191 -8.62 -8.00 -0.77
CA ALA A 191 -9.58 -9.07 -1.09
C ALA A 191 -9.18 -9.71 -2.42
N GLY A 192 -9.14 -11.04 -2.45
CA GLY A 192 -9.06 -11.77 -3.71
C GLY A 192 -10.26 -11.44 -4.59
N GLY A 193 -10.08 -11.23 -5.87
CA GLY A 193 -11.18 -11.19 -6.81
C GLY A 193 -11.84 -12.56 -6.79
N GLY A 194 -13.12 -12.62 -6.41
CA GLY A 194 -13.91 -13.83 -6.59
C GLY A 194 -13.90 -14.14 -8.10
N GLY A 195 -13.20 -15.19 -8.48
CA GLY A 195 -13.41 -15.76 -9.79
C GLY A 195 -14.84 -16.29 -9.81
N GLU A 196 -15.76 -15.54 -10.42
CA GLU A 196 -16.94 -16.17 -10.99
C GLU A 196 -16.39 -17.09 -12.08
N GLY A 197 -16.35 -18.40 -11.76
CA GLY A 197 -16.15 -19.42 -12.76
C GLY A 197 -17.33 -19.33 -13.72
N ASP A 198 -17.08 -18.92 -14.93
CA ASP A 198 -17.92 -19.26 -16.05
C ASP A 198 -17.80 -20.78 -16.26
N ASP A 199 -18.89 -21.48 -15.92
CA ASP A 199 -19.20 -22.81 -16.42
C ASP A 199 -19.76 -22.70 -17.86
#